data_f2d6521cb64d73a27aef0c331a947ab6
#
_entry.id   f2d6521cb64d73a27aef0c331a947ab6
#
_cell.length_a   1.000
_cell.length_b   1.000
_cell.length_c   1.000
_cell.angle_alpha   90.00
_cell.angle_beta   90.00
_cell.angle_gamma   90.00
#
_symmetry.space_group_name_H-M   'P 1'
#
loop_
_entity.id
_entity.type
_entity.pdbx_description
1 polymer ?
#
loop_
_entity_poly.entity_id
_entity_poly.type
_entity_poly.pdbx_seq_one_letter_code
_entity_poly.pdbx_strand_id
1 'polypeptide(L)'
;MDDILPLLNINIPYNERISQINNIINQENKKYLELELNVVSTSLNYDKSSYMITPKGLKNSKRDANDGIVLFGYERKNNKRNDYLKSNDENINTDNNNIYNDEIGKDFLLNDFVFPIEEKEDNYSLYELPNFAIFYNVKDGNYYIKDFNTGVGALMKITKYIMEKNTLINIGGNYLVVYIENNKIIVKIFNNSILENTNKKEHNNINCDIKEFEIDKNKDFIINIGRNQNCDIIIEDMMLSKIQCRIEYNLNNKKFYLNDGDGKKESTNGTWVFILNPTKITNNFMFKAEHTLFVANLINQ
;
A
#
# COMPACT_ATOMS: atom_id res chain seq x y z
N MET A 1 -1.94 11.38 -15.99
CA MET A 1 -0.73 10.55 -15.71
C MET A 1 0.46 11.40 -15.27
N ASP A 2 0.63 12.59 -15.78
CA ASP A 2 1.76 13.47 -15.39
C ASP A 2 1.77 13.78 -13.87
N ASP A 3 0.62 13.78 -13.22
CA ASP A 3 0.52 13.95 -11.76
C ASP A 3 0.91 12.70 -10.95
N ILE A 4 0.85 11.51 -11.54
CA ILE A 4 1.19 10.25 -10.87
C ILE A 4 2.69 9.94 -10.95
N LEU A 5 3.36 10.27 -12.05
CA LEU A 5 4.78 9.98 -12.23
C LEU A 5 5.65 10.57 -11.10
N PRO A 6 5.46 11.83 -10.67
CA PRO A 6 6.19 12.38 -9.53
C PRO A 6 5.91 11.63 -8.22
N LEU A 7 4.66 11.19 -8.00
CA LEU A 7 4.30 10.39 -6.82
C LEU A 7 5.04 9.05 -6.79
N LEU A 8 5.36 8.48 -7.94
CA LEU A 8 6.15 7.25 -8.08
C LEU A 8 7.66 7.49 -8.10
N ASN A 9 8.12 8.74 -7.95
CA ASN A 9 9.52 9.14 -8.14
C ASN A 9 10.05 8.85 -9.56
N ILE A 10 9.18 8.94 -10.56
CA ILE A 10 9.51 8.74 -11.97
C ILE A 10 9.71 10.12 -12.60
N ASN A 11 10.96 10.48 -12.86
CA ASN A 11 11.35 11.78 -13.43
C ASN A 11 11.60 11.68 -14.96
N ILE A 12 10.66 11.06 -15.68
CA ILE A 12 10.70 10.89 -17.13
C ILE A 12 9.35 11.34 -17.67
N PRO A 13 9.30 12.13 -18.76
CA PRO A 13 8.05 12.49 -19.42
C PRO A 13 7.27 11.24 -19.87
N TYR A 14 5.95 11.31 -19.78
CA TYR A 14 5.06 10.16 -20.02
C TYR A 14 5.30 9.49 -21.38
N ASN A 15 5.36 10.29 -22.45
CA ASN A 15 5.59 9.77 -23.82
C ASN A 15 6.98 9.14 -23.98
N GLU A 16 8.00 9.70 -23.34
CA GLU A 16 9.34 9.14 -23.34
C GLU A 16 9.37 7.78 -22.63
N ARG A 17 8.66 7.65 -21.51
CA ARG A 17 8.51 6.40 -20.78
C ARG A 17 7.91 5.30 -21.66
N ILE A 18 6.81 5.57 -22.36
CA ILE A 18 6.18 4.61 -23.29
C ILE A 18 7.17 4.20 -24.37
N SER A 19 7.90 5.16 -24.94
CA SER A 19 8.93 4.87 -25.95
C SER A 19 10.02 3.95 -25.43
N GLN A 20 10.53 4.20 -24.22
CA GLN A 20 11.55 3.37 -23.57
C GLN A 20 11.04 1.94 -23.33
N ILE A 21 9.81 1.77 -22.84
CA ILE A 21 9.18 0.46 -22.63
C ILE A 21 9.06 -0.30 -23.96
N ASN A 22 8.56 0.35 -25.00
CA ASN A 22 8.44 -0.27 -26.32
C ASN A 22 9.80 -0.70 -26.88
N ASN A 23 10.84 0.11 -26.70
CA ASN A 23 12.20 -0.25 -27.10
C ASN A 23 12.73 -1.48 -26.33
N ILE A 24 12.43 -1.61 -25.04
CA ILE A 24 12.83 -2.78 -24.24
C ILE A 24 12.18 -4.05 -24.78
N ILE A 25 10.88 -4.00 -25.06
CA ILE A 25 10.09 -5.16 -25.48
C ILE A 25 10.41 -5.58 -26.91
N ASN A 26 10.68 -4.64 -27.82
CA ASN A 26 10.93 -4.89 -29.23
C ASN A 26 12.39 -5.30 -29.53
N GLN A 27 13.29 -5.30 -28.55
CA GLN A 27 14.65 -5.80 -28.74
C GLN A 27 14.61 -7.34 -28.89
N GLU A 28 14.87 -7.83 -30.10
CA GLU A 28 15.09 -9.25 -30.40
C GLU A 28 16.17 -9.79 -29.46
N ASN A 29 15.91 -10.77 -28.65
CA ASN A 29 16.81 -11.42 -27.67
C ASN A 29 16.93 -10.74 -26.27
N LYS A 30 16.24 -9.68 -25.94
CA LYS A 30 16.26 -9.17 -24.57
C LYS A 30 15.15 -9.82 -23.76
N LYS A 31 15.54 -10.69 -22.81
CA LYS A 31 14.61 -11.23 -21.82
C LYS A 31 14.22 -10.12 -20.85
N TYR A 32 12.95 -9.98 -20.60
CA TYR A 32 12.42 -9.11 -19.54
C TYR A 32 11.66 -9.92 -18.50
N LEU A 33 11.54 -9.36 -17.31
CA LEU A 33 10.75 -9.96 -16.25
C LEU A 33 9.27 -9.64 -16.47
N GLU A 34 8.41 -10.63 -16.25
CA GLU A 34 6.99 -10.44 -15.99
C GLU A 34 6.71 -10.68 -14.51
N LEU A 35 5.64 -10.10 -14.00
CA LEU A 35 5.22 -10.26 -12.62
C LEU A 35 3.88 -10.99 -12.58
N GLU A 36 3.86 -12.16 -11.97
CA GLU A 36 2.63 -12.87 -11.65
C GLU A 36 2.16 -12.46 -10.27
N LEU A 37 0.96 -11.89 -10.19
CA LEU A 37 0.33 -11.47 -8.95
C LEU A 37 -0.77 -12.46 -8.58
N ASN A 38 -0.57 -13.22 -7.51
CA ASN A 38 -1.49 -14.24 -7.03
C ASN A 38 -2.28 -13.74 -5.82
N VAL A 39 -3.61 -13.91 -5.85
CA VAL A 39 -4.51 -13.72 -4.71
C VAL A 39 -4.48 -15.00 -3.88
N VAL A 40 -3.89 -14.95 -2.68
CA VAL A 40 -3.69 -16.13 -1.83
C VAL A 40 -4.80 -16.26 -0.79
N SER A 41 -5.23 -15.16 -0.22
CA SER A 41 -6.30 -15.13 0.78
C SER A 41 -7.05 -13.81 0.69
N THR A 42 -8.37 -13.88 0.72
CA THR A 42 -9.23 -12.70 0.65
C THR A 42 -10.62 -13.00 1.19
N SER A 43 -11.29 -12.01 1.75
CA SER A 43 -12.73 -12.02 2.01
C SER A 43 -13.54 -11.46 0.82
N LEU A 44 -12.88 -10.92 -0.20
CA LEU A 44 -13.48 -10.28 -1.35
C LEU A 44 -13.66 -11.28 -2.51
N ASN A 45 -14.66 -11.06 -3.35
CA ASN A 45 -14.97 -11.91 -4.50
C ASN A 45 -14.21 -11.42 -5.75
N TYR A 46 -13.09 -12.04 -6.07
CA TYR A 46 -12.34 -11.79 -7.29
C TYR A 46 -12.72 -12.75 -8.40
N ASP A 47 -12.75 -12.25 -9.64
CA ASP A 47 -13.01 -13.08 -10.83
C ASP A 47 -11.86 -14.04 -11.14
N LYS A 48 -10.65 -13.72 -10.68
CA LYS A 48 -9.42 -14.49 -10.95
C LYS A 48 -8.54 -14.56 -9.70
N SER A 49 -7.84 -15.67 -9.57
CA SER A 49 -6.83 -15.88 -8.52
C SER A 49 -5.42 -15.45 -8.94
N SER A 50 -5.17 -15.16 -10.22
CA SER A 50 -3.86 -14.76 -10.74
C SER A 50 -3.98 -13.71 -11.81
N TYR A 51 -3.06 -12.75 -11.80
CA TYR A 51 -2.97 -11.61 -12.71
C TYR A 51 -1.54 -11.47 -13.23
N MET A 52 -1.39 -11.19 -14.52
CA MET A 52 -0.08 -11.03 -15.13
C MET A 52 0.19 -9.55 -15.42
N ILE A 53 1.32 -9.06 -14.92
CA ILE A 53 1.82 -7.70 -15.14
C ILE A 53 3.09 -7.78 -15.98
N THR A 54 3.11 -7.07 -17.08
CA THR A 54 4.24 -6.97 -18.01
C THR A 54 4.92 -5.61 -17.88
N PRO A 55 6.07 -5.38 -18.54
CA PRO A 55 6.63 -4.04 -18.64
C PRO A 55 5.70 -2.98 -19.22
N LYS A 56 4.62 -3.37 -19.92
CA LYS A 56 3.57 -2.45 -20.41
C LYS A 56 2.49 -2.15 -19.37
N GLY A 57 2.33 -2.99 -18.34
CA GLY A 57 1.28 -2.92 -17.33
C GLY A 57 0.49 -4.22 -17.21
N LEU A 58 -0.69 -4.16 -16.62
CA LEU A 58 -1.57 -5.30 -16.38
C LEU A 58 -2.12 -5.84 -17.71
N LYS A 59 -1.94 -7.14 -17.98
CA LYS A 59 -2.56 -7.80 -19.15
C LYS A 59 -4.09 -7.71 -19.07
N ASN A 60 -4.70 -7.27 -20.18
CA ASN A 60 -6.17 -7.10 -20.28
C ASN A 60 -6.75 -6.02 -19.34
N SER A 61 -5.97 -5.01 -18.99
CA SER A 61 -6.48 -3.83 -18.29
C SER A 61 -7.44 -3.03 -19.16
N LYS A 62 -8.49 -2.50 -18.54
CA LYS A 62 -9.42 -1.57 -19.21
C LYS A 62 -8.74 -0.23 -19.58
N ARG A 63 -7.71 0.16 -18.84
CA ARG A 63 -6.99 1.41 -19.06
C ARG A 63 -6.09 1.38 -20.31
N ASP A 64 -5.52 0.23 -20.65
CA ASP A 64 -4.65 -0.03 -21.82
C ASP A 64 -3.58 1.07 -22.07
N ALA A 65 -3.02 1.62 -21.01
CA ALA A 65 -2.10 2.76 -21.10
C ALA A 65 -0.71 2.39 -21.63
N ASN A 66 -0.32 1.14 -21.53
CA ASN A 66 0.98 0.62 -21.98
C ASN A 66 2.20 1.37 -21.40
N ASP A 67 2.05 1.98 -20.23
CA ASP A 67 3.00 2.86 -19.56
C ASP A 67 3.80 2.17 -18.45
N GLY A 68 3.59 0.86 -18.27
CA GLY A 68 4.26 0.06 -17.25
C GLY A 68 3.83 0.38 -15.82
N ILE A 69 2.66 1.00 -15.64
CA ILE A 69 2.08 1.31 -14.34
C ILE A 69 0.76 0.57 -14.21
N VAL A 70 0.53 -0.05 -13.07
CA VAL A 70 -0.72 -0.70 -12.69
C VAL A 70 -1.28 0.01 -11.47
N LEU A 71 -2.42 0.67 -11.62
CA LEU A 71 -3.10 1.41 -10.57
C LEU A 71 -4.11 0.50 -9.87
N PHE A 72 -4.06 0.45 -8.55
CA PHE A 72 -4.94 -0.31 -7.69
C PHE A 72 -5.85 0.62 -6.90
N GLY A 73 -7.14 0.34 -6.90
CA GLY A 73 -8.12 1.15 -6.17
C GLY A 73 -9.52 0.61 -6.33
N TYR A 74 -10.51 1.40 -5.98
CA TYR A 74 -11.91 1.06 -6.10
C TYR A 74 -12.53 1.60 -7.39
N GLU A 75 -13.58 0.94 -7.88
CA GLU A 75 -14.39 1.46 -8.99
C GLU A 75 -15.23 2.63 -8.49
N ARG A 76 -15.18 3.76 -9.21
CA ARG A 76 -16.14 4.84 -8.96
C ARG A 76 -17.52 4.39 -9.36
N LYS A 77 -18.46 4.37 -8.43
CA LYS A 77 -19.87 4.44 -8.80
C LYS A 77 -20.06 5.84 -9.41
N ASN A 78 -20.44 5.89 -10.68
CA ASN A 78 -20.97 7.11 -11.29
C ASN A 78 -22.18 7.54 -10.46
N ASN A 79 -21.92 8.24 -9.36
CA ASN A 79 -22.99 8.82 -8.58
C ASN A 79 -23.71 9.78 -9.51
N LYS A 80 -24.99 9.55 -9.70
CA LYS A 80 -26.05 10.37 -10.24
C LYS A 80 -25.91 11.86 -9.93
N ARG A 81 -24.80 12.48 -10.35
CA ARG A 81 -24.67 13.93 -10.35
C ARG A 81 -25.70 14.58 -11.29
N ASN A 82 -26.26 13.77 -12.22
CA ASN A 82 -27.34 14.18 -13.10
C ASN A 82 -28.68 14.36 -12.38
N ASP A 83 -28.91 13.78 -11.21
CA ASP A 83 -30.21 13.94 -10.52
C ASP A 83 -30.26 15.22 -9.67
N TYR A 84 -29.13 15.75 -9.20
CA TYR A 84 -29.10 17.03 -8.46
C TYR A 84 -29.15 18.26 -9.37
N LEU A 85 -28.71 18.15 -10.62
CA LEU A 85 -28.79 19.26 -11.60
C LEU A 85 -30.16 19.31 -12.31
N LYS A 86 -30.96 18.23 -12.25
CA LYS A 86 -32.31 18.21 -12.82
C LYS A 86 -33.41 18.73 -11.90
N SER A 87 -33.14 18.91 -10.61
CA SER A 87 -34.15 19.29 -9.64
C SER A 87 -34.29 20.82 -9.39
N ASN A 88 -33.41 21.64 -9.94
CA ASN A 88 -33.42 23.07 -9.61
C ASN A 88 -33.54 24.06 -10.80
N ASP A 89 -33.62 23.60 -12.06
CA ASP A 89 -33.79 24.54 -13.17
C ASP A 89 -34.71 23.98 -14.28
N GLU A 90 -36.00 24.23 -14.15
CA GLU A 90 -37.00 24.03 -15.23
C GLU A 90 -36.95 25.11 -16.33
N ASN A 91 -35.93 25.99 -16.38
CA ASN A 91 -35.94 27.12 -17.32
C ASN A 91 -34.53 27.47 -17.87
N ILE A 92 -33.78 26.53 -18.43
CA ILE A 92 -32.58 26.85 -19.22
C ILE A 92 -32.64 26.13 -20.57
N ASN A 93 -32.57 26.94 -21.64
CA ASN A 93 -32.64 26.54 -23.05
C ASN A 93 -31.58 25.48 -23.42
N THR A 94 -32.03 24.47 -24.19
CA THR A 94 -31.44 23.20 -24.51
C THR A 94 -30.26 23.22 -25.52
N ASP A 95 -29.72 24.39 -25.91
CA ASP A 95 -28.73 24.41 -27.01
C ASP A 95 -27.25 24.49 -26.62
N ASN A 96 -26.94 24.58 -25.31
CA ASN A 96 -25.53 24.66 -24.85
C ASN A 96 -25.05 23.48 -23.99
N ASN A 97 -25.82 22.40 -23.87
CA ASN A 97 -25.49 21.28 -22.97
C ASN A 97 -24.50 20.25 -23.52
N ASN A 98 -24.09 20.35 -24.80
CA ASN A 98 -23.15 19.38 -25.39
C ASN A 98 -21.67 19.71 -25.20
N ILE A 99 -21.32 20.92 -24.76
CA ILE A 99 -19.91 21.33 -24.61
C ILE A 99 -19.36 20.98 -23.22
N TYR A 100 -20.23 20.93 -22.17
CA TYR A 100 -19.76 20.65 -20.79
C TYR A 100 -19.58 19.17 -20.44
N ASN A 101 -20.19 18.25 -21.21
CA ASN A 101 -20.13 16.82 -20.90
C ASN A 101 -18.87 16.11 -21.44
N ASP A 102 -18.18 16.68 -22.43
CA ASP A 102 -16.99 16.05 -23.04
C ASP A 102 -15.66 16.43 -22.35
N GLU A 103 -15.59 17.55 -21.64
CA GLU A 103 -14.35 17.98 -20.98
C GLU A 103 -14.22 17.48 -19.53
N ILE A 104 -15.33 17.25 -18.82
CA ILE A 104 -15.30 16.73 -17.45
C ILE A 104 -15.00 15.20 -17.42
N GLY A 105 -15.15 14.51 -18.54
CA GLY A 105 -14.97 13.05 -18.66
C GLY A 105 -13.53 12.57 -18.87
N LYS A 106 -12.57 13.47 -19.15
CA LYS A 106 -11.23 13.06 -19.63
C LYS A 106 -10.13 12.98 -18.57
N ASP A 107 -10.33 13.47 -17.36
CA ASP A 107 -9.25 13.61 -16.37
C ASP A 107 -9.26 12.60 -15.23
N PHE A 108 -10.11 11.59 -15.26
CA PHE A 108 -10.14 10.61 -14.19
C PHE A 108 -9.30 9.38 -14.52
N LEU A 109 -8.25 9.17 -13.71
CA LEU A 109 -7.45 7.95 -13.77
C LEU A 109 -8.32 6.74 -13.43
N LEU A 110 -8.48 5.86 -14.40
CA LEU A 110 -9.10 4.56 -14.17
C LEU A 110 -8.10 3.65 -13.47
N ASN A 111 -8.55 2.91 -12.45
CA ASN A 111 -7.74 1.85 -11.88
C ASN A 111 -7.64 0.67 -12.86
N ASP A 112 -6.45 0.10 -12.97
CA ASP A 112 -6.20 -1.11 -13.75
C ASP A 112 -6.71 -2.35 -13.00
N PHE A 113 -6.53 -2.33 -11.67
CA PHE A 113 -6.98 -3.37 -10.76
C PHE A 113 -8.01 -2.77 -9.80
N VAL A 114 -9.21 -3.30 -9.84
CA VAL A 114 -10.33 -2.81 -9.04
C VAL A 114 -10.61 -3.77 -7.90
N PHE A 115 -10.60 -3.25 -6.66
CA PHE A 115 -11.03 -4.02 -5.49
C PHE A 115 -12.54 -4.21 -5.51
N PRO A 116 -13.03 -5.46 -5.29
CA PRO A 116 -14.45 -5.70 -5.12
C PRO A 116 -14.99 -4.95 -3.89
N ILE A 117 -16.17 -4.36 -4.02
CA ILE A 117 -16.85 -3.62 -2.94
C ILE A 117 -17.87 -4.54 -2.27
N GLU A 118 -17.85 -4.62 -0.94
CA GLU A 118 -18.95 -5.17 -0.17
C GLU A 118 -20.13 -4.19 -0.18
N GLU A 119 -21.36 -4.64 -0.51
CA GLU A 119 -22.53 -3.81 -0.82
C GLU A 119 -23.03 -2.90 0.34
N LYS A 120 -22.42 -2.93 1.51
CA LYS A 120 -22.95 -2.33 2.74
C LYS A 120 -22.42 -0.94 3.12
N GLU A 121 -21.47 -0.39 2.40
CA GLU A 121 -20.87 0.89 2.79
C GLU A 121 -21.33 2.05 1.90
N ASP A 122 -22.25 2.89 2.42
CA ASP A 122 -22.79 4.07 1.72
C ASP A 122 -21.86 5.31 1.73
N ASN A 123 -20.65 5.24 2.32
CA ASN A 123 -19.74 6.38 2.53
C ASN A 123 -18.53 6.40 1.57
N TYR A 124 -18.76 6.34 0.26
CA TYR A 124 -17.71 6.19 -0.77
C TYR A 124 -17.04 7.50 -1.26
N SER A 125 -17.15 8.60 -0.56
CA SER A 125 -16.53 9.87 -0.99
C SER A 125 -14.99 9.91 -0.87
N LEU A 126 -14.38 8.93 -0.21
CA LEU A 126 -12.92 8.88 0.03
C LEU A 126 -12.11 8.15 -1.06
N TYR A 127 -12.77 7.48 -2.01
CA TYR A 127 -12.10 6.56 -2.97
C TYR A 127 -11.86 7.18 -4.35
N GLU A 128 -11.54 8.46 -4.41
CA GLU A 128 -11.38 9.14 -5.70
C GLU A 128 -10.01 8.89 -6.37
N LEU A 129 -9.01 8.47 -5.63
CA LEU A 129 -7.65 8.27 -6.11
C LEU A 129 -7.24 6.78 -6.00
N PRO A 130 -6.27 6.32 -6.79
CA PRO A 130 -5.68 5.01 -6.59
C PRO A 130 -5.08 4.88 -5.19
N ASN A 131 -5.16 3.68 -4.60
CA ASN A 131 -4.60 3.42 -3.28
C ASN A 131 -3.09 3.24 -3.37
N PHE A 132 -2.63 2.46 -4.33
CA PHE A 132 -1.22 2.22 -4.61
C PHE A 132 -1.00 1.86 -6.07
N ALA A 133 0.26 1.76 -6.47
CA ALA A 133 0.64 1.29 -7.79
C ALA A 133 1.76 0.24 -7.74
N ILE A 134 1.72 -0.69 -8.71
CA ILE A 134 2.87 -1.50 -9.09
C ILE A 134 3.38 -0.94 -10.41
N PHE A 135 4.68 -0.69 -10.54
CA PHE A 135 5.24 -0.11 -11.74
C PHE A 135 6.57 -0.74 -12.14
N TYR A 136 6.79 -0.84 -13.44
CA TYR A 136 8.05 -1.28 -14.02
C TYR A 136 9.05 -0.13 -14.09
N ASN A 137 10.24 -0.30 -13.56
CA ASN A 137 11.31 0.68 -13.66
C ASN A 137 12.18 0.39 -14.89
N VAL A 138 12.12 1.25 -15.88
CA VAL A 138 12.83 1.10 -17.17
C VAL A 138 14.35 1.14 -17.04
N LYS A 139 14.89 1.73 -15.95
CA LYS A 139 16.34 1.88 -15.74
C LYS A 139 17.01 0.59 -15.31
N ASP A 140 16.35 -0.18 -14.44
CA ASP A 140 16.91 -1.41 -13.86
C ASP A 140 16.14 -2.68 -14.21
N GLY A 141 15.02 -2.56 -14.94
CA GLY A 141 14.24 -3.68 -15.42
C GLY A 141 13.48 -4.43 -14.34
N ASN A 142 13.20 -3.80 -13.19
CA ASN A 142 12.52 -4.40 -12.05
C ASN A 142 11.15 -3.78 -11.80
N TYR A 143 10.32 -4.49 -11.04
CA TYR A 143 9.04 -3.99 -10.56
C TYR A 143 9.16 -3.41 -9.17
N TYR A 144 8.40 -2.34 -8.94
CA TYR A 144 8.30 -1.65 -7.66
C TYR A 144 6.84 -1.47 -7.29
N ILE A 145 6.57 -1.45 -5.99
CA ILE A 145 5.26 -1.10 -5.42
C ILE A 145 5.41 0.16 -4.59
N LYS A 146 4.42 1.04 -4.64
CA LYS A 146 4.35 2.24 -3.79
C LYS A 146 2.91 2.59 -3.45
N ASP A 147 2.67 2.85 -2.18
CA ASP A 147 1.40 3.36 -1.67
C ASP A 147 1.28 4.88 -1.88
N PHE A 148 0.07 5.36 -2.15
CA PHE A 148 -0.20 6.79 -2.34
C PHE A 148 -0.74 7.48 -1.09
N ASN A 149 -0.94 6.75 0.02
CA ASN A 149 -1.54 7.24 1.27
C ASN A 149 -2.96 7.80 1.09
N THR A 150 -3.73 7.23 0.18
CA THR A 150 -5.09 7.68 -0.16
C THR A 150 -6.19 6.75 0.37
N GLY A 151 -5.84 5.68 1.06
CA GLY A 151 -6.77 4.67 1.57
C GLY A 151 -6.16 3.81 2.65
N VAL A 152 -6.59 2.54 2.72
CA VAL A 152 -6.16 1.58 3.76
C VAL A 152 -4.66 1.25 3.66
N GLY A 153 -4.07 1.48 2.50
CA GLY A 153 -2.64 1.29 2.29
C GLY A 153 -2.23 -0.13 1.93
N ALA A 154 -1.05 -0.23 1.32
CA ALA A 154 -0.40 -1.50 1.03
C ALA A 154 0.70 -1.78 2.07
N LEU A 155 0.70 -3.01 2.61
CA LEU A 155 1.64 -3.45 3.64
C LEU A 155 2.43 -4.65 3.14
N MET A 156 3.75 -4.60 3.22
CA MET A 156 4.60 -5.74 2.91
C MET A 156 4.90 -6.59 4.14
N LYS A 157 4.93 -7.91 3.97
CA LYS A 157 5.45 -8.84 4.99
C LYS A 157 6.96 -8.70 5.06
N ILE A 158 7.49 -8.65 6.27
CA ILE A 158 8.92 -8.58 6.48
C ILE A 158 9.43 -9.79 7.27
N THR A 159 10.69 -10.16 7.05
CA THR A 159 11.50 -10.97 7.97
C THR A 159 12.48 -10.06 8.72
N LYS A 160 13.11 -9.13 7.99
CA LYS A 160 13.99 -8.09 8.52
C LYS A 160 13.82 -6.82 7.69
N TYR A 161 13.69 -5.68 8.35
CA TYR A 161 13.49 -4.37 7.71
C TYR A 161 14.40 -3.33 8.34
N ILE A 162 15.07 -2.50 7.52
CA ILE A 162 15.81 -1.34 8.01
C ILE A 162 14.81 -0.22 8.28
N MET A 163 14.69 0.17 9.54
CA MET A 163 13.74 1.19 9.94
C MET A 163 14.21 2.58 9.54
N GLU A 164 13.27 3.36 9.05
CA GLU A 164 13.41 4.79 8.82
C GLU A 164 13.00 5.58 10.07
N LYS A 165 13.12 6.91 10.01
CA LYS A 165 12.79 7.80 11.13
C LYS A 165 11.38 7.57 11.66
N ASN A 166 10.43 7.33 10.76
CA ASN A 166 9.04 7.01 11.09
C ASN A 166 8.68 5.71 10.37
N THR A 167 8.28 4.70 11.12
CA THR A 167 7.90 3.40 10.56
C THR A 167 6.50 3.02 11.04
N LEU A 168 5.63 2.70 10.10
CA LEU A 168 4.27 2.25 10.35
C LEU A 168 4.23 0.73 10.24
N ILE A 169 3.76 0.07 11.31
CA ILE A 169 3.79 -1.38 11.46
C ILE A 169 2.37 -1.87 11.74
N ASN A 170 2.02 -3.02 11.17
CA ASN A 170 0.82 -3.76 11.55
C ASN A 170 1.18 -5.16 12.04
N ILE A 171 0.67 -5.55 13.19
CA ILE A 171 0.81 -6.86 13.81
C ILE A 171 -0.54 -7.31 14.40
N GLY A 172 -1.05 -8.45 13.94
CA GLY A 172 -2.41 -8.87 14.31
C GLY A 172 -3.43 -7.79 13.95
N GLY A 173 -4.29 -7.45 14.90
CA GLY A 173 -5.25 -6.33 14.80
C GLY A 173 -4.70 -4.96 15.21
N ASN A 174 -3.38 -4.83 15.43
CA ASN A 174 -2.80 -3.63 16.03
C ASN A 174 -1.93 -2.87 15.03
N TYR A 175 -1.94 -1.54 15.13
CA TYR A 175 -1.08 -0.64 14.37
C TYR A 175 -0.11 0.05 15.31
N LEU A 176 1.17 0.07 14.95
CA LEU A 176 2.21 0.75 15.70
C LEU A 176 2.86 1.81 14.83
N VAL A 177 3.06 2.99 15.41
CA VAL A 177 3.86 4.05 14.79
C VAL A 177 5.13 4.21 15.63
N VAL A 178 6.26 3.91 15.02
CA VAL A 178 7.57 3.98 15.66
C VAL A 178 8.30 5.22 15.19
N TYR A 179 8.62 6.11 16.12
CA TYR A 179 9.43 7.30 15.88
C TYR A 179 10.82 7.05 16.42
N ILE A 180 11.84 7.27 15.58
CA ILE A 180 13.25 7.21 15.99
C ILE A 180 13.77 8.64 16.09
N GLU A 181 13.99 9.09 17.29
CA GLU A 181 14.60 10.38 17.61
C GLU A 181 16.09 10.22 17.97
N ASN A 182 16.78 11.33 18.24
CA ASN A 182 18.22 11.29 18.47
C ASN A 182 18.65 10.28 19.56
N ASN A 183 17.96 10.25 20.70
CA ASN A 183 18.33 9.43 21.85
C ASN A 183 17.18 8.59 22.39
N LYS A 184 16.07 8.50 21.66
CA LYS A 184 14.92 7.68 22.11
C LYS A 184 14.12 7.10 20.95
N ILE A 185 13.44 6.00 21.25
CA ILE A 185 12.38 5.43 20.43
C ILE A 185 11.05 5.67 21.12
N ILE A 186 10.09 6.19 20.36
CA ILE A 186 8.71 6.36 20.80
C ILE A 186 7.85 5.41 19.98
N VAL A 187 7.10 4.53 20.64
CA VAL A 187 6.15 3.62 20.02
C VAL A 187 4.75 4.00 20.43
N LYS A 188 3.93 4.40 19.47
CA LYS A 188 2.49 4.62 19.67
C LYS A 188 1.74 3.39 19.20
N ILE A 189 0.85 2.87 20.02
CA ILE A 189 0.12 1.63 19.79
C ILE A 189 -1.37 1.95 19.68
N PHE A 190 -1.97 1.57 18.53
CA PHE A 190 -3.37 1.75 18.23
C PHE A 190 -4.03 0.37 18.11
N ASN A 191 -4.95 0.05 19.01
CA ASN A 191 -5.67 -1.21 19.03
C ASN A 191 -6.98 -1.12 18.21
N ASN A 192 -7.40 -2.17 17.55
CA ASN A 192 -8.65 -2.20 16.78
C ASN A 192 -9.89 -1.85 17.61
N SER A 193 -9.94 -2.20 18.88
CA SER A 193 -11.04 -1.85 19.78
C SER A 193 -11.23 -0.33 19.94
N ILE A 194 -10.19 0.45 19.66
CA ILE A 194 -10.22 1.91 19.70
C ILE A 194 -10.80 2.46 18.37
N LEU A 195 -10.47 1.83 17.24
CA LEU A 195 -10.96 2.25 15.93
C LEU A 195 -12.46 1.99 15.74
N GLU A 196 -12.99 0.89 16.28
CA GLU A 196 -14.42 0.56 16.22
C GLU A 196 -15.31 1.48 17.06
N ASN A 197 -14.77 2.09 18.12
CA ASN A 197 -15.52 2.99 19.01
C ASN A 197 -15.61 4.44 18.51
N THR A 198 -14.88 4.82 17.46
CA THR A 198 -14.90 6.18 16.89
C THR A 198 -16.19 6.53 16.13
N ASN A 199 -17.08 5.56 15.88
CA ASN A 199 -18.44 5.78 15.32
C ASN A 199 -19.43 6.45 16.29
N LYS A 200 -19.07 6.67 17.55
CA LYS A 200 -19.84 7.49 18.49
C LYS A 200 -19.21 8.88 18.58
N LYS A 201 -19.81 9.84 17.93
CA LYS A 201 -19.73 11.31 17.91
C LYS A 201 -18.97 12.02 19.06
N GLU A 202 -17.76 11.60 19.40
CA GLU A 202 -16.84 12.40 20.21
C GLU A 202 -15.52 12.53 19.42
N HIS A 203 -15.49 13.51 18.54
CA HIS A 203 -14.26 14.02 17.96
C HIS A 203 -13.38 14.52 19.10
N ASN A 204 -12.21 13.89 19.34
CA ASN A 204 -10.97 14.56 19.73
C ASN A 204 -9.93 13.76 20.50
N ASN A 205 -10.10 12.48 20.84
CA ASN A 205 -8.95 11.74 21.41
C ASN A 205 -8.92 10.30 20.88
N ILE A 206 -8.14 10.06 19.83
CA ILE A 206 -7.73 8.70 19.48
C ILE A 206 -6.81 8.25 20.61
N ASN A 207 -7.33 7.45 21.54
CA ASN A 207 -6.54 6.88 22.60
C ASN A 207 -5.50 5.95 22.00
N CYS A 208 -4.22 6.23 22.24
CA CYS A 208 -3.13 5.33 21.90
C CYS A 208 -2.25 5.16 23.14
N ASP A 209 -1.74 3.95 23.32
CA ASP A 209 -0.71 3.70 24.31
C ASP A 209 0.63 4.19 23.79
N ILE A 210 1.41 4.89 24.62
CA ILE A 210 2.71 5.40 24.25
C ILE A 210 3.77 4.76 25.13
N LYS A 211 4.80 4.20 24.50
CA LYS A 211 6.00 3.67 25.16
C LYS A 211 7.23 4.41 24.67
N GLU A 212 8.07 4.83 25.59
CA GLU A 212 9.32 5.53 25.28
C GLU A 212 10.50 4.73 25.83
N PHE A 213 11.56 4.63 25.02
CA PHE A 213 12.80 3.92 25.34
C PHE A 213 13.99 4.82 25.08
N GLU A 214 14.82 5.05 26.10
CA GLU A 214 16.08 5.75 25.95
C GLU A 214 17.10 4.87 25.20
N ILE A 215 17.84 5.47 24.26
CA ILE A 215 18.81 4.79 23.43
C ILE A 215 20.22 5.15 23.92
N ASP A 216 20.97 4.15 24.35
CA ASP A 216 22.42 4.25 24.45
C ASP A 216 23.06 3.83 23.12
N LYS A 217 23.45 4.78 22.30
CA LYS A 217 24.08 4.52 20.98
C LYS A 217 25.48 3.91 21.04
N ASN A 218 26.01 3.66 22.24
CA ASN A 218 27.30 3.01 22.44
C ASN A 218 27.20 1.51 22.61
N LYS A 219 26.00 0.94 22.58
CA LYS A 219 25.76 -0.51 22.68
C LYS A 219 24.58 -0.95 21.84
N ASP A 220 24.60 -2.22 21.48
CA ASP A 220 23.41 -2.86 20.88
C ASP A 220 22.27 -2.90 21.90
N PHE A 221 21.03 -2.76 21.42
CA PHE A 221 19.88 -2.96 22.25
C PHE A 221 18.70 -3.57 21.48
N ILE A 222 17.76 -4.19 22.22
CA ILE A 222 16.61 -4.88 21.66
C ILE A 222 15.37 -4.48 22.46
N ILE A 223 14.28 -4.18 21.75
CA ILE A 223 12.92 -4.05 22.31
C ILE A 223 12.08 -5.21 21.76
N ASN A 224 11.62 -6.08 22.62
CA ASN A 224 10.73 -7.18 22.26
C ASN A 224 9.27 -6.72 22.34
N ILE A 225 8.48 -7.04 21.31
CA ILE A 225 7.06 -6.71 21.20
C ILE A 225 6.27 -8.00 21.01
N GLY A 226 5.23 -8.20 21.80
CA GLY A 226 4.39 -9.38 21.70
C GLY A 226 3.44 -9.57 22.88
N ARG A 227 2.79 -10.75 22.96
CA ARG A 227 1.81 -11.02 24.02
C ARG A 227 2.41 -11.60 25.31
N ASN A 228 3.71 -11.91 25.33
CA ASN A 228 4.35 -12.44 26.52
C ASN A 228 4.60 -11.33 27.55
N GLN A 229 4.38 -11.62 28.83
CA GLN A 229 4.64 -10.70 29.96
C GLN A 229 6.11 -10.29 30.08
N ASN A 230 7.03 -11.02 29.45
CA ASN A 230 8.46 -10.70 29.42
C ASN A 230 8.85 -9.80 28.23
N CYS A 231 7.90 -9.34 27.41
CA CYS A 231 8.16 -8.35 26.37
C CYS A 231 8.29 -6.95 26.97
N ASP A 232 9.10 -6.11 26.35
CA ASP A 232 9.23 -4.69 26.71
C ASP A 232 7.95 -3.92 26.34
N ILE A 233 7.28 -4.34 25.26
CA ILE A 233 5.95 -3.89 24.87
C ILE A 233 5.02 -5.10 24.84
N ILE A 234 4.10 -5.13 25.81
CA ILE A 234 3.09 -6.18 25.94
C ILE A 234 1.82 -5.71 25.23
N ILE A 235 1.33 -6.52 24.28
CA ILE A 235 0.05 -6.30 23.61
C ILE A 235 -0.82 -7.53 23.83
N GLU A 236 -1.94 -7.36 24.53
CA GLU A 236 -2.89 -8.41 24.89
C GLU A 236 -3.77 -8.78 23.71
N ASP A 237 -3.17 -9.42 22.70
CA ASP A 237 -3.84 -9.90 21.50
C ASP A 237 -3.46 -11.38 21.27
N MET A 238 -4.44 -12.25 21.28
CA MET A 238 -4.26 -13.71 21.10
C MET A 238 -3.74 -14.06 19.71
N MET A 239 -3.91 -13.18 18.71
CA MET A 239 -3.39 -13.33 17.36
C MET A 239 -1.88 -13.09 17.28
N LEU A 240 -1.27 -12.49 18.31
CA LEU A 240 0.17 -12.26 18.34
C LEU A 240 0.92 -13.49 18.88
N SER A 241 2.11 -13.69 18.37
CA SER A 241 3.11 -14.62 18.93
C SER A 241 3.59 -14.12 20.31
N LYS A 242 4.20 -15.03 21.10
CA LYS A 242 4.79 -14.64 22.40
C LYS A 242 5.75 -13.47 22.26
N ILE A 243 6.67 -13.55 21.27
CA ILE A 243 7.44 -12.43 20.73
C ILE A 243 7.02 -12.34 19.27
N GLN A 244 6.35 -11.26 18.92
CA GLN A 244 5.81 -11.03 17.58
C GLN A 244 6.85 -10.39 16.66
N CYS A 245 7.55 -9.39 17.18
CA CYS A 245 8.63 -8.73 16.46
C CYS A 245 9.60 -8.07 17.47
N ARG A 246 10.74 -7.62 16.93
CA ARG A 246 11.76 -6.96 17.74
C ARG A 246 12.29 -5.74 17.00
N ILE A 247 12.48 -4.65 17.74
CA ILE A 247 13.24 -3.49 17.26
C ILE A 247 14.66 -3.63 17.80
N GLU A 248 15.65 -3.66 16.91
CA GLU A 248 17.06 -3.85 17.25
C GLU A 248 17.88 -2.63 16.76
N TYR A 249 18.71 -2.09 17.62
CA TYR A 249 19.79 -1.18 17.22
C TYR A 249 21.09 -1.95 17.11
N ASN A 250 21.76 -1.85 15.97
CA ASN A 250 23.04 -2.47 15.71
C ASN A 250 24.15 -1.42 15.71
N LEU A 251 25.03 -1.50 16.69
CA LEU A 251 26.12 -0.56 16.91
C LEU A 251 27.11 -0.49 15.72
N ASN A 252 27.42 -1.65 15.12
CA ASN A 252 28.45 -1.72 14.08
C ASN A 252 28.08 -0.90 12.83
N ASN A 253 26.81 -0.89 12.44
CA ASN A 253 26.35 -0.15 11.26
C ASN A 253 25.46 1.05 11.60
N LYS A 254 25.21 1.28 12.90
CA LYS A 254 24.41 2.41 13.44
C LYS A 254 22.98 2.47 12.86
N LYS A 255 22.36 1.29 12.63
CA LYS A 255 21.03 1.19 12.04
C LYS A 255 20.06 0.52 12.99
N PHE A 256 18.79 0.92 12.84
CA PHE A 256 17.67 0.26 13.47
C PHE A 256 17.06 -0.77 12.53
N TYR A 257 16.71 -1.91 13.08
CA TYR A 257 16.07 -3.01 12.36
C TYR A 257 14.78 -3.40 13.05
N LEU A 258 13.76 -3.66 12.27
CA LEU A 258 12.57 -4.39 12.70
C LEU A 258 12.72 -5.82 12.18
N ASN A 259 12.69 -6.80 13.09
CA ASN A 259 12.78 -8.21 12.77
C ASN A 259 11.48 -8.91 13.18
N ASP A 260 10.94 -9.76 12.30
CA ASP A 260 9.81 -10.61 12.63
C ASP A 260 10.23 -11.74 13.58
N GLY A 261 9.36 -12.07 14.55
CA GLY A 261 9.58 -13.14 15.49
C GLY A 261 10.65 -12.88 16.56
N ASP A 262 11.19 -13.97 17.12
CA ASP A 262 12.08 -13.97 18.28
C ASP A 262 13.58 -14.04 17.92
N GLY A 263 13.91 -13.95 16.62
CA GLY A 263 15.25 -14.07 16.09
C GLY A 263 15.73 -15.52 15.87
N LYS A 264 14.95 -16.50 16.31
CA LYS A 264 15.18 -17.94 16.01
C LYS A 264 14.15 -18.45 15.03
N LYS A 265 12.92 -17.95 15.11
CA LYS A 265 11.81 -18.29 14.22
C LYS A 265 10.95 -17.07 13.97
N GLU A 266 10.30 -17.06 12.81
CA GLU A 266 9.30 -16.06 12.44
C GLU A 266 8.05 -16.17 13.33
N SER A 267 7.31 -15.08 13.41
CA SER A 267 6.01 -15.04 14.08
C SER A 267 4.96 -15.82 13.26
N THR A 268 3.86 -16.22 13.91
CA THR A 268 2.82 -17.02 13.25
C THR A 268 2.10 -16.24 12.15
N ASN A 269 1.72 -14.99 12.42
CA ASN A 269 0.91 -14.17 11.50
C ASN A 269 1.72 -13.13 10.73
N GLY A 270 3.05 -13.10 10.95
CA GLY A 270 3.96 -12.16 10.30
C GLY A 270 3.88 -10.73 10.86
N THR A 271 4.93 -9.98 10.58
CA THR A 271 5.03 -8.55 10.84
C THR A 271 4.96 -7.81 9.51
N TRP A 272 4.15 -6.75 9.46
CA TRP A 272 3.82 -6.03 8.24
C TRP A 272 4.22 -4.57 8.35
N VAL A 273 4.82 -4.02 7.29
CA VAL A 273 5.25 -2.61 7.23
C VAL A 273 4.56 -1.92 6.07
N PHE A 274 4.06 -0.71 6.27
CA PHE A 274 3.47 0.10 5.22
C PHE A 274 4.50 0.49 4.16
N ILE A 275 4.12 0.40 2.89
CA ILE A 275 4.98 0.66 1.74
C ILE A 275 4.94 2.15 1.39
N LEU A 276 5.57 2.98 2.22
CA LEU A 276 5.57 4.44 2.04
C LEU A 276 6.50 4.91 0.91
N ASN A 277 7.57 4.18 0.66
CA ASN A 277 8.56 4.46 -0.38
C ASN A 277 8.52 3.41 -1.49
N PRO A 278 8.94 3.74 -2.74
CA PRO A 278 9.05 2.75 -3.79
C PRO A 278 9.88 1.55 -3.33
N THR A 279 9.23 0.39 -3.20
CA THR A 279 9.84 -0.84 -2.71
C THR A 279 9.96 -1.83 -3.85
N LYS A 280 11.18 -2.34 -4.08
CA LYS A 280 11.45 -3.33 -5.11
C LYS A 280 10.73 -4.64 -4.81
N ILE A 281 10.00 -5.15 -5.77
CA ILE A 281 9.37 -6.47 -5.71
C ILE A 281 10.42 -7.53 -6.03
N THR A 282 10.58 -8.49 -5.13
CA THR A 282 11.41 -9.69 -5.29
C THR A 282 10.53 -10.90 -5.52
N ASN A 283 11.14 -12.04 -5.83
CA ASN A 283 10.38 -13.29 -5.95
C ASN A 283 9.74 -13.67 -4.61
N ASN A 284 8.51 -14.19 -4.62
CA ASN A 284 7.70 -14.49 -3.44
C ASN A 284 7.44 -13.25 -2.54
N PHE A 285 7.37 -12.07 -3.12
CA PHE A 285 7.07 -10.84 -2.38
C PHE A 285 5.61 -10.87 -1.90
N MET A 286 5.43 -10.88 -0.58
CA MET A 286 4.11 -10.90 0.04
C MET A 286 3.70 -9.50 0.47
N PHE A 287 2.51 -9.08 0.05
CA PHE A 287 1.90 -7.85 0.55
C PHE A 287 0.40 -8.02 0.73
N LYS A 288 -0.17 -7.22 1.61
CA LYS A 288 -1.62 -7.15 1.80
C LYS A 288 -2.11 -5.74 1.51
N ALA A 289 -3.26 -5.68 0.87
CA ALA A 289 -3.98 -4.44 0.64
C ALA A 289 -5.46 -4.74 0.74
N GLU A 290 -6.22 -3.85 1.36
CA GLU A 290 -7.60 -4.09 1.74
C GLU A 290 -7.69 -5.42 2.52
N HIS A 291 -8.66 -6.25 2.23
CA HIS A 291 -8.85 -7.57 2.85
C HIS A 291 -8.16 -8.71 2.08
N THR A 292 -7.12 -8.40 1.30
CA THR A 292 -6.50 -9.35 0.38
C THR A 292 -5.01 -9.50 0.63
N LEU A 293 -4.57 -10.75 0.71
CA LEU A 293 -3.16 -11.13 0.70
C LEU A 293 -2.74 -11.50 -0.72
N PHE A 294 -1.72 -10.82 -1.21
CA PHE A 294 -1.09 -11.06 -2.50
C PHE A 294 0.29 -11.67 -2.36
N VAL A 295 0.64 -12.52 -3.33
CA VAL A 295 2.01 -13.00 -3.55
C VAL A 295 2.43 -12.65 -4.97
N ALA A 296 3.52 -11.94 -5.10
CA ALA A 296 4.10 -11.55 -6.37
C ALA A 296 5.32 -12.40 -6.69
N ASN A 297 5.34 -13.02 -7.89
CA ASN A 297 6.41 -13.85 -8.39
C ASN A 297 6.98 -13.26 -9.68
N LEU A 298 8.30 -13.21 -9.79
CA LEU A 298 8.98 -12.79 -11.01
C LEU A 298 9.17 -13.98 -11.95
N ILE A 299 8.74 -13.82 -13.21
CA ILE A 299 8.82 -14.85 -14.24
C ILE A 299 9.76 -14.34 -15.35
N ASN A 300 10.76 -15.16 -15.69
CA ASN A 300 11.60 -14.91 -16.86
C ASN A 300 10.88 -15.40 -18.13
N GLN A 301 10.81 -14.56 -19.14
CA GLN A 301 10.39 -14.95 -20.47
C GLN A 301 11.57 -15.40 -21.34
#